data_589d5c4910bba492469a0ea4aea62b08
#
_entry.id   589d5c4910bba492469a0ea4aea62b08
#
_cell.length_a   1.000
_cell.length_b   1.000
_cell.length_c   1.000
_cell.angle_alpha   90.00
_cell.angle_beta   90.00
_cell.angle_gamma   90.00
#
_symmetry.space_group_name_H-M   'P 1'
#
loop_
_entity.id
_entity.type
_entity.pdbx_description
1 polymer ?
#
loop_
_entity_poly.entity_id
_entity_poly.type
_entity_poly.pdbx_seq_one_letter_code
_entity_poly.pdbx_strand_id
1 'polypeptide(L)'
;MKLLRSLQLAHKLPVFVVSFGLLVTVILVTLSTVSFKNNTIASAEEHFKALVSDRDRALKTFFASVDSDIMTMAAAPSTATAIERFSMSWNGIDGDPGDTLRQAYVSGNPNPLGQKHLLDRAEGKSSYHMHHEGFHPGFRTLMETKGYYDVFLMNMDGDIIYSVFKEADYGTSLLTGPYKDSGLGEVFRAAKNGASGEVHFSDLEGYAPSNGDAAAFVSMTIANEIGETVGVLAFQLPVQLLTNITNSTEGLGETVQIYLVADDMRARTTSRFEDSFQVLSEMTPSEQIQSALDGNKSFFHEAVGLEGQHVIAFSESVDFHQGHWALVAEQDWAEILAPVIAERNTLLMASIILGAVMSLLGWLFARSITRPIAKICENMDEVAAGNLDGEVASASRGDELGQIGKTLVSLRDDLKRARGAEEERAEQQREQNEVVEQLSHGLVDLSKGDFSKPLNKAFPADYEQLRSDFNRTLTTLSSTITEVINSADSIRNGAGEISQASDDLSQRTESQAATLEQTAAALEEMTTSVKSASEGARSVEGIVNEAKSEAEASGTVVQNAVSAMTEIEDSARHISQI
;
A
#
# COMPACT_ATOMS: atom_id res chain seq x y z
N MET A 1 13.88 38.58 31.40
CA MET A 1 15.22 38.77 32.00
C MET A 1 15.19 39.24 33.44
N LYS A 2 14.31 40.17 33.93
CA LYS A 2 14.24 40.62 35.32
C LYS A 2 13.84 39.50 36.30
N LEU A 3 12.92 38.60 35.96
CA LEU A 3 12.45 37.47 36.79
C LEU A 3 13.55 36.42 37.03
N LEU A 4 14.43 36.17 36.06
CA LEU A 4 15.55 35.23 36.20
C LEU A 4 16.68 35.76 37.13
N ARG A 5 16.79 37.09 37.29
CA ARG A 5 17.82 37.67 38.18
C ARG A 5 17.46 37.55 39.67
N SER A 6 16.19 37.47 40.03
CA SER A 6 15.70 37.39 41.42
C SER A 6 15.57 35.95 41.96
N LEU A 7 15.62 34.92 41.09
CA LEU A 7 15.55 33.50 41.49
C LEU A 7 16.88 33.07 42.16
N GLN A 8 16.76 32.30 43.22
CA GLN A 8 17.93 31.63 43.84
C GLN A 8 18.57 30.62 42.87
N LEU A 9 19.86 30.39 42.98
CA LEU A 9 20.61 29.45 42.12
C LEU A 9 19.98 28.05 42.11
N ALA A 10 19.37 27.66 43.24
CA ALA A 10 18.62 26.40 43.41
C ALA A 10 17.49 26.19 42.41
N HIS A 11 16.89 27.26 41.92
CA HIS A 11 15.76 27.22 40.98
C HIS A 11 16.17 27.54 39.54
N LYS A 12 17.24 28.31 39.35
CA LYS A 12 17.73 28.71 38.01
C LYS A 12 18.23 27.52 37.20
N LEU A 13 19.00 26.64 37.79
CA LEU A 13 19.62 25.53 37.08
C LEU A 13 18.60 24.49 36.62
N PRO A 14 17.67 24.00 37.47
CA PRO A 14 16.61 23.10 37.02
C PRO A 14 15.71 23.71 35.95
N VAL A 15 15.29 24.97 36.10
CA VAL A 15 14.45 25.65 35.12
C VAL A 15 15.15 25.77 33.77
N PHE A 16 16.44 26.08 33.75
CA PHE A 16 17.20 26.14 32.49
C PHE A 16 17.30 24.79 31.80
N VAL A 17 17.65 23.72 32.54
CA VAL A 17 17.77 22.37 32.00
C VAL A 17 16.43 21.87 31.43
N VAL A 18 15.35 22.07 32.21
CA VAL A 18 14.00 21.64 31.79
C VAL A 18 13.52 22.43 30.56
N SER A 19 13.68 23.77 30.55
CA SER A 19 13.25 24.57 29.42
C SER A 19 14.06 24.31 28.15
N PHE A 20 15.35 24.07 28.26
CA PHE A 20 16.19 23.69 27.12
C PHE A 20 15.84 22.29 26.60
N GLY A 21 15.68 21.32 27.51
CA GLY A 21 15.24 19.98 27.15
C GLY A 21 13.87 19.98 26.46
N LEU A 22 12.91 20.76 26.98
CA LEU A 22 11.58 20.89 26.38
C LEU A 22 11.62 21.53 24.99
N LEU A 23 12.45 22.56 24.78
CA LEU A 23 12.65 23.18 23.48
C LEU A 23 13.19 22.17 22.45
N VAL A 24 14.24 21.43 22.80
CA VAL A 24 14.84 20.41 21.93
C VAL A 24 13.83 19.32 21.60
N THR A 25 13.06 18.87 22.59
CA THR A 25 12.02 17.85 22.40
C THR A 25 10.93 18.32 21.44
N VAL A 26 10.41 19.55 21.61
CA VAL A 26 9.39 20.11 20.72
C VAL A 26 9.91 20.17 19.28
N ILE A 27 11.15 20.61 19.07
CA ILE A 27 11.76 20.65 17.74
C ILE A 27 11.85 19.23 17.14
N LEU A 28 12.35 18.26 17.91
CA LEU A 28 12.50 16.87 17.42
C LEU A 28 11.17 16.22 17.09
N VAL A 29 10.16 16.35 17.98
CA VAL A 29 8.81 15.80 17.74
C VAL A 29 8.19 16.44 16.51
N THR A 30 8.32 17.76 16.34
CA THR A 30 7.78 18.47 15.17
C THR A 30 8.45 18.01 13.89
N LEU A 31 9.79 17.97 13.84
CA LEU A 31 10.53 17.52 12.66
C LEU A 31 10.22 16.06 12.32
N SER A 32 10.18 15.17 13.32
CA SER A 32 9.84 13.77 13.13
C SER A 32 8.41 13.61 12.58
N THR A 33 7.44 14.32 13.17
CA THR A 33 6.03 14.24 12.73
C THR A 33 5.86 14.75 11.30
N VAL A 34 6.51 15.86 10.94
CA VAL A 34 6.45 16.41 9.57
C VAL A 34 7.11 15.45 8.58
N SER A 35 8.28 14.91 8.91
CA SER A 35 8.98 13.94 8.06
C SER A 35 8.14 12.67 7.86
N PHE A 36 7.58 12.13 8.94
CA PHE A 36 6.75 10.92 8.88
C PHE A 36 5.46 11.16 8.08
N LYS A 37 4.79 12.32 8.28
CA LYS A 37 3.63 12.72 7.47
C LYS A 37 3.97 12.74 5.97
N ASN A 38 5.07 13.42 5.58
CA ASN A 38 5.46 13.53 4.18
C ASN A 38 5.77 12.15 3.57
N ASN A 39 6.46 11.29 4.31
CA ASN A 39 6.75 9.93 3.86
C ASN A 39 5.47 9.09 3.72
N THR A 40 4.53 9.23 4.65
CA THR A 40 3.24 8.52 4.58
C THR A 40 2.44 8.94 3.35
N ILE A 41 2.39 10.25 3.06
CA ILE A 41 1.69 10.77 1.87
C ILE A 41 2.39 10.30 0.58
N ALA A 42 3.72 10.36 0.51
CA ALA A 42 4.46 9.87 -0.66
C ALA A 42 4.26 8.35 -0.89
N SER A 43 4.24 7.56 0.20
CA SER A 43 3.92 6.13 0.12
C SER A 43 2.49 5.88 -0.34
N ALA A 44 1.52 6.70 0.12
CA ALA A 44 0.13 6.63 -0.34
C ALA A 44 0.03 6.94 -1.84
N GLU A 45 0.73 7.98 -2.33
CA GLU A 45 0.77 8.33 -3.75
C GLU A 45 1.24 7.16 -4.62
N GLU A 46 2.35 6.54 -4.28
CA GLU A 46 2.88 5.38 -5.03
C GLU A 46 1.94 4.18 -4.94
N HIS A 47 1.32 3.96 -3.79
CA HIS A 47 0.35 2.89 -3.61
C HIS A 47 -0.90 3.10 -4.49
N PHE A 48 -1.49 4.31 -4.49
CA PHE A 48 -2.65 4.64 -5.30
C PHE A 48 -2.36 4.56 -6.80
N LYS A 49 -1.20 5.06 -7.22
CA LYS A 49 -0.74 4.96 -8.61
C LYS A 49 -0.62 3.51 -9.07
N ALA A 50 -0.05 2.64 -8.24
CA ALA A 50 0.05 1.22 -8.54
C ALA A 50 -1.34 0.56 -8.58
N LEU A 51 -2.21 0.87 -7.63
CA LEU A 51 -3.56 0.36 -7.50
C LEU A 51 -4.43 0.73 -8.70
N VAL A 52 -4.48 2.02 -9.07
CA VAL A 52 -5.26 2.49 -10.22
C VAL A 52 -4.71 1.93 -11.53
N SER A 53 -3.38 1.87 -11.68
CA SER A 53 -2.77 1.27 -12.87
C SER A 53 -3.06 -0.23 -13.01
N ASP A 54 -3.19 -0.95 -11.90
CA ASP A 54 -3.61 -2.35 -11.90
C ASP A 54 -5.07 -2.50 -12.34
N ARG A 55 -5.97 -1.64 -11.84
CA ARG A 55 -7.38 -1.63 -12.22
C ARG A 55 -7.57 -1.22 -13.70
N ASP A 56 -6.85 -0.21 -14.18
CA ASP A 56 -6.84 0.18 -15.60
C ASP A 56 -6.43 -1.00 -16.49
N ARG A 57 -5.35 -1.71 -16.11
CA ARG A 57 -4.90 -2.89 -16.85
C ARG A 57 -5.94 -4.01 -16.82
N ALA A 58 -6.59 -4.25 -15.69
CA ALA A 58 -7.63 -5.27 -15.58
C ALA A 58 -8.85 -4.93 -16.46
N LEU A 59 -9.27 -3.66 -16.49
CA LEU A 59 -10.34 -3.17 -17.36
C LEU A 59 -9.97 -3.32 -18.85
N LYS A 60 -8.79 -2.90 -19.25
CA LYS A 60 -8.30 -3.06 -20.63
C LYS A 60 -8.21 -4.53 -21.05
N THR A 61 -7.78 -5.40 -20.13
CA THR A 61 -7.73 -6.85 -20.37
C THR A 61 -9.14 -7.43 -20.54
N PHE A 62 -10.09 -6.98 -19.72
CA PHE A 62 -11.50 -7.38 -19.84
C PHE A 62 -12.06 -6.99 -21.19
N PHE A 63 -11.93 -5.71 -21.61
CA PHE A 63 -12.44 -5.27 -22.92
C PHE A 63 -11.73 -5.95 -24.09
N ALA A 64 -10.42 -6.15 -24.03
CA ALA A 64 -9.70 -6.90 -25.05
C ALA A 64 -10.16 -8.37 -25.14
N SER A 65 -10.56 -8.98 -24.02
CA SER A 65 -11.17 -10.32 -24.03
C SER A 65 -12.54 -10.31 -24.70
N VAL A 66 -13.37 -9.30 -24.44
CA VAL A 66 -14.68 -9.12 -25.09
C VAL A 66 -14.51 -8.97 -26.59
N ASP A 67 -13.56 -8.14 -27.04
CA ASP A 67 -13.26 -7.96 -28.46
C ASP A 67 -12.82 -9.27 -29.11
N SER A 68 -11.92 -10.00 -28.48
CA SER A 68 -11.45 -11.30 -28.96
C SER A 68 -12.58 -12.31 -29.08
N ASP A 69 -13.51 -12.32 -28.12
CA ASP A 69 -14.64 -13.24 -28.11
C ASP A 69 -15.64 -12.92 -29.24
N ILE A 70 -16.02 -11.63 -29.39
CA ILE A 70 -16.97 -11.24 -30.45
C ILE A 70 -16.38 -11.44 -31.85
N MET A 71 -15.08 -11.10 -32.02
CA MET A 71 -14.37 -11.34 -33.30
C MET A 71 -14.30 -12.84 -33.64
N THR A 72 -13.99 -13.67 -32.64
CA THR A 72 -13.90 -15.13 -32.82
C THR A 72 -15.26 -15.71 -33.20
N MET A 73 -16.32 -15.28 -32.51
CA MET A 73 -17.68 -15.72 -32.84
C MET A 73 -18.17 -15.19 -34.19
N ALA A 74 -17.81 -13.94 -34.52
CA ALA A 74 -18.15 -13.35 -35.81
C ALA A 74 -17.47 -14.06 -36.99
N ALA A 75 -16.23 -14.52 -36.79
CA ALA A 75 -15.49 -15.27 -37.81
C ALA A 75 -15.92 -16.76 -37.94
N ALA A 76 -16.68 -17.27 -36.96
CA ALA A 76 -17.09 -18.67 -36.97
C ALA A 76 -18.17 -18.95 -38.03
N PRO A 77 -17.96 -19.88 -38.98
CA PRO A 77 -18.96 -20.21 -40.00
C PRO A 77 -20.30 -20.67 -39.42
N SER A 78 -20.30 -21.25 -38.23
CA SER A 78 -21.49 -21.65 -37.50
C SER A 78 -22.40 -20.46 -37.13
N THR A 79 -21.81 -19.29 -36.81
CA THR A 79 -22.55 -18.08 -36.45
C THR A 79 -23.26 -17.51 -37.69
N ALA A 80 -22.56 -17.40 -38.80
CA ALA A 80 -23.17 -16.98 -40.07
C ALA A 80 -24.31 -17.93 -40.48
N THR A 81 -24.05 -19.24 -40.42
CA THR A 81 -25.08 -20.27 -40.71
C THR A 81 -26.27 -20.15 -39.75
N ALA A 82 -26.05 -19.87 -38.46
CA ALA A 82 -27.15 -19.69 -37.51
C ALA A 82 -28.03 -18.48 -37.89
N ILE A 83 -27.41 -17.32 -38.19
CA ILE A 83 -28.14 -16.13 -38.62
C ILE A 83 -28.94 -16.40 -39.90
N GLU A 84 -28.35 -17.02 -40.91
CA GLU A 84 -29.03 -17.36 -42.16
C GLU A 84 -30.23 -18.31 -41.94
N ARG A 85 -30.03 -19.35 -41.10
CA ARG A 85 -31.09 -20.32 -40.79
C ARG A 85 -32.20 -19.72 -39.95
N PHE A 86 -31.86 -18.91 -38.95
CA PHE A 86 -32.85 -18.19 -38.17
C PHE A 86 -33.62 -17.18 -39.04
N SER A 87 -32.95 -16.37 -39.88
CA SER A 87 -33.58 -15.41 -40.80
C SER A 87 -34.51 -16.09 -41.80
N MET A 88 -34.07 -17.21 -42.40
CA MET A 88 -34.90 -17.99 -43.31
C MET A 88 -36.15 -18.51 -42.61
N SER A 89 -35.98 -19.05 -41.39
CA SER A 89 -37.10 -19.58 -40.63
C SER A 89 -38.04 -18.49 -40.12
N TRP A 90 -37.51 -17.32 -39.77
CA TRP A 90 -38.24 -16.13 -39.35
C TRP A 90 -39.17 -15.69 -40.48
N ASN A 91 -38.67 -15.54 -41.69
CA ASN A 91 -39.45 -15.17 -42.87
C ASN A 91 -40.50 -16.23 -43.31
N GLY A 92 -40.35 -17.47 -42.83
CA GLY A 92 -41.28 -18.57 -43.07
C GLY A 92 -42.38 -18.74 -42.02
N ILE A 93 -42.45 -17.88 -41.02
CA ILE A 93 -43.51 -17.90 -40.01
C ILE A 93 -44.73 -17.13 -40.52
N ASP A 94 -45.87 -17.75 -40.48
CA ASP A 94 -47.14 -17.11 -40.83
C ASP A 94 -47.55 -16.04 -39.80
N GLY A 95 -47.92 -14.85 -40.24
CA GLY A 95 -48.34 -13.74 -39.40
C GLY A 95 -47.16 -12.89 -38.91
N ASP A 96 -47.16 -12.45 -37.64
CA ASP A 96 -46.03 -11.72 -37.03
C ASP A 96 -45.05 -12.72 -36.46
N PRO A 97 -43.83 -12.85 -37.03
CA PRO A 97 -42.81 -13.77 -36.52
C PRO A 97 -42.39 -13.46 -35.11
N GLY A 98 -42.24 -12.17 -34.77
CA GLY A 98 -41.79 -11.72 -33.45
C GLY A 98 -42.80 -12.10 -32.36
N ASP A 99 -44.09 -11.82 -32.59
CA ASP A 99 -45.16 -12.20 -31.65
C ASP A 99 -45.23 -13.72 -31.46
N THR A 100 -45.15 -14.46 -32.57
CA THR A 100 -45.18 -15.94 -32.54
C THR A 100 -44.02 -16.49 -31.71
N LEU A 101 -42.80 -15.98 -31.90
CA LEU A 101 -41.62 -16.45 -31.17
C LEU A 101 -41.60 -15.97 -29.73
N ARG A 102 -42.06 -14.75 -29.42
CA ARG A 102 -42.25 -14.30 -28.03
C ARG A 102 -43.23 -15.19 -27.29
N GLN A 103 -44.34 -15.56 -27.95
CA GLN A 103 -45.27 -16.49 -27.34
C GLN A 103 -44.64 -17.86 -27.06
N ALA A 104 -43.84 -18.39 -27.99
CA ALA A 104 -43.21 -19.71 -27.82
C ALA A 104 -42.07 -19.74 -26.80
N TYR A 105 -41.18 -18.76 -26.82
CA TYR A 105 -39.91 -18.78 -26.04
C TYR A 105 -39.88 -17.86 -24.83
N VAL A 106 -40.80 -16.88 -24.74
CA VAL A 106 -40.87 -15.96 -23.58
C VAL A 106 -42.08 -16.26 -22.71
N SER A 107 -43.31 -16.03 -23.20
CA SER A 107 -44.54 -16.21 -22.40
C SER A 107 -44.96 -17.67 -22.24
N GLY A 108 -44.75 -18.51 -23.23
CA GLY A 108 -45.02 -19.95 -23.20
C GLY A 108 -43.86 -20.81 -22.72
N ASN A 109 -42.75 -20.23 -22.39
CA ASN A 109 -41.59 -20.95 -21.88
C ASN A 109 -41.86 -21.52 -20.47
N PRO A 110 -41.69 -22.85 -20.27
CA PRO A 110 -41.97 -23.49 -18.96
C PRO A 110 -41.01 -23.06 -17.83
N ASN A 111 -39.83 -22.52 -18.19
CA ASN A 111 -38.86 -22.07 -17.22
C ASN A 111 -39.23 -20.66 -16.70
N PRO A 112 -38.94 -20.37 -15.42
CA PRO A 112 -39.23 -19.06 -14.83
C PRO A 112 -38.39 -17.94 -15.46
N LEU A 113 -38.76 -16.68 -15.19
CA LEU A 113 -37.97 -15.51 -15.55
C LEU A 113 -36.52 -15.68 -14.97
N GLY A 114 -35.52 -15.32 -15.79
CA GLY A 114 -34.11 -15.53 -15.47
C GLY A 114 -33.56 -16.93 -15.80
N GLN A 115 -34.42 -17.88 -16.19
CA GLN A 115 -34.03 -19.26 -16.58
C GLN A 115 -34.57 -19.67 -17.94
N LYS A 116 -35.11 -18.76 -18.73
CA LYS A 116 -35.71 -19.06 -20.04
C LYS A 116 -34.70 -19.60 -21.06
N HIS A 117 -33.43 -19.30 -20.87
CA HIS A 117 -32.31 -19.85 -21.65
C HIS A 117 -32.14 -21.37 -21.53
N LEU A 118 -32.79 -22.01 -20.58
CA LEU A 118 -32.75 -23.48 -20.43
C LEU A 118 -33.66 -24.23 -21.43
N LEU A 119 -34.52 -23.50 -22.19
CA LEU A 119 -35.39 -24.11 -23.20
C LEU A 119 -34.66 -24.25 -24.54
N ASP A 120 -34.22 -25.46 -24.86
CA ASP A 120 -33.55 -25.74 -26.13
C ASP A 120 -34.53 -25.71 -27.33
N ARG A 121 -35.78 -26.15 -27.14
CA ARG A 121 -36.80 -26.23 -28.18
C ARG A 121 -38.18 -25.95 -27.63
N ALA A 122 -38.90 -25.06 -28.26
CA ALA A 122 -40.34 -24.88 -28.04
C ALA A 122 -41.18 -25.92 -28.81
N GLU A 123 -42.43 -26.15 -28.37
CA GLU A 123 -43.34 -27.03 -29.06
C GLU A 123 -43.79 -26.42 -30.41
N GLY A 124 -43.99 -27.25 -31.40
CA GLY A 124 -44.47 -26.84 -32.74
C GLY A 124 -43.67 -27.46 -33.89
N LYS A 125 -44.15 -27.19 -35.10
CA LYS A 125 -43.60 -27.74 -36.35
C LYS A 125 -42.71 -26.75 -37.12
N SER A 126 -42.52 -25.52 -36.58
CA SER A 126 -41.71 -24.52 -37.26
C SER A 126 -40.25 -24.99 -37.39
N SER A 127 -39.65 -24.77 -38.56
CA SER A 127 -38.22 -24.99 -38.77
C SER A 127 -37.35 -24.15 -37.82
N TYR A 128 -37.86 -23.04 -37.33
CA TYR A 128 -37.20 -22.22 -36.34
C TYR A 128 -36.86 -23.01 -35.05
N HIS A 129 -37.82 -23.80 -34.53
CA HIS A 129 -37.60 -24.60 -33.31
C HIS A 129 -36.53 -25.68 -33.50
N MET A 130 -36.41 -26.25 -34.69
CA MET A 130 -35.35 -27.21 -35.00
C MET A 130 -33.97 -26.52 -35.07
N HIS A 131 -33.89 -25.36 -35.71
CA HIS A 131 -32.63 -24.60 -35.75
C HIS A 131 -32.23 -24.08 -34.37
N HIS A 132 -33.20 -23.66 -33.55
CA HIS A 132 -32.98 -23.26 -32.19
C HIS A 132 -32.37 -24.41 -31.35
N GLU A 133 -32.94 -25.60 -31.41
CA GLU A 133 -32.41 -26.81 -30.75
C GLU A 133 -30.97 -27.10 -31.18
N GLY A 134 -30.62 -26.86 -32.45
CA GLY A 134 -29.27 -27.13 -32.98
C GLY A 134 -28.21 -26.10 -32.55
N PHE A 135 -28.57 -24.83 -32.51
CA PHE A 135 -27.59 -23.76 -32.26
C PHE A 135 -27.58 -23.25 -30.81
N HIS A 136 -28.71 -23.27 -30.13
CA HIS A 136 -28.88 -22.70 -28.80
C HIS A 136 -27.94 -23.25 -27.74
N PRO A 137 -27.65 -24.57 -27.65
CA PRO A 137 -26.70 -25.08 -26.66
C PRO A 137 -25.30 -24.48 -26.78
N GLY A 138 -24.84 -24.21 -28.02
CA GLY A 138 -23.54 -23.57 -28.27
C GLY A 138 -23.48 -22.13 -27.77
N PHE A 139 -24.47 -21.30 -28.10
CA PHE A 139 -24.56 -19.91 -27.66
C PHE A 139 -24.78 -19.81 -26.13
N ARG A 140 -25.58 -20.71 -25.54
CA ARG A 140 -25.77 -20.78 -24.10
C ARG A 140 -24.46 -21.12 -23.39
N THR A 141 -23.71 -22.12 -23.89
CA THR A 141 -22.40 -22.48 -23.33
C THR A 141 -21.42 -21.31 -23.39
N LEU A 142 -21.39 -20.55 -24.50
CA LEU A 142 -20.58 -19.33 -24.59
C LEU A 142 -20.98 -18.31 -23.54
N MET A 143 -22.26 -17.98 -23.43
CA MET A 143 -22.80 -17.04 -22.46
C MET A 143 -22.41 -17.44 -21.01
N GLU A 144 -22.67 -18.70 -20.64
CA GLU A 144 -22.40 -19.22 -19.30
C GLU A 144 -20.90 -19.29 -18.98
N THR A 145 -20.07 -19.75 -19.95
CA THR A 145 -18.62 -19.92 -19.74
C THR A 145 -17.89 -18.59 -19.66
N LYS A 146 -18.31 -17.60 -20.47
CA LYS A 146 -17.68 -16.27 -20.53
C LYS A 146 -18.34 -15.28 -19.57
N GLY A 147 -19.52 -15.60 -19.05
CA GLY A 147 -20.26 -14.78 -18.10
C GLY A 147 -20.98 -13.60 -18.74
N TYR A 148 -21.21 -13.60 -20.05
CA TYR A 148 -22.05 -12.58 -20.68
C TYR A 148 -23.48 -12.67 -20.15
N TYR A 149 -24.18 -11.53 -20.10
CA TYR A 149 -25.57 -11.52 -19.66
C TYR A 149 -26.48 -12.10 -20.76
N ASP A 150 -26.31 -11.67 -22.01
CA ASP A 150 -27.04 -12.24 -23.18
C ASP A 150 -26.19 -12.22 -24.45
N VAL A 151 -26.58 -13.00 -25.43
CA VAL A 151 -26.04 -13.07 -26.80
C VAL A 151 -27.18 -12.94 -27.80
N PHE A 152 -27.10 -11.97 -28.69
CA PHE A 152 -28.12 -11.64 -29.67
C PHE A 152 -27.65 -11.91 -31.08
N LEU A 153 -28.57 -12.44 -31.92
CA LEU A 153 -28.43 -12.44 -33.37
C LEU A 153 -29.58 -11.61 -33.98
N MET A 154 -29.20 -10.68 -34.80
CA MET A 154 -30.12 -9.75 -35.45
C MET A 154 -29.97 -9.85 -36.98
N ASN A 155 -31.09 -9.82 -37.71
CA ASN A 155 -31.05 -9.74 -39.17
C ASN A 155 -30.75 -8.30 -39.63
N MET A 156 -30.49 -8.11 -40.91
CA MET A 156 -30.20 -6.79 -41.47
C MET A 156 -31.43 -5.85 -41.50
N ASP A 157 -32.65 -6.37 -41.27
CA ASP A 157 -33.87 -5.59 -41.11
C ASP A 157 -34.06 -5.06 -39.68
N GLY A 158 -33.16 -5.45 -38.77
CA GLY A 158 -33.10 -4.98 -37.39
C GLY A 158 -33.96 -5.81 -36.44
N ASP A 159 -34.48 -6.95 -36.84
CA ASP A 159 -35.23 -7.82 -35.95
C ASP A 159 -34.28 -8.65 -35.10
N ILE A 160 -34.54 -8.75 -33.82
CA ILE A 160 -33.86 -9.67 -32.91
C ILE A 160 -34.41 -11.08 -33.19
N ILE A 161 -33.73 -11.77 -34.09
CA ILE A 161 -34.16 -13.10 -34.54
C ILE A 161 -33.77 -14.21 -33.56
N TYR A 162 -32.85 -13.93 -32.61
CA TYR A 162 -32.42 -14.85 -31.60
C TYR A 162 -31.80 -14.11 -30.40
N SER A 163 -32.05 -14.57 -29.21
CA SER A 163 -31.39 -14.21 -27.95
C SER A 163 -31.22 -15.49 -27.11
N VAL A 164 -30.15 -15.56 -26.30
CA VAL A 164 -29.97 -16.68 -25.37
C VAL A 164 -30.92 -16.53 -24.19
N PHE A 165 -30.96 -15.36 -23.57
CA PHE A 165 -31.65 -15.13 -22.30
C PHE A 165 -33.16 -14.98 -22.44
N LYS A 166 -33.62 -14.48 -23.61
CA LYS A 166 -35.05 -14.41 -24.03
C LYS A 166 -35.90 -13.50 -23.15
N GLU A 167 -35.55 -12.23 -23.12
CA GLU A 167 -36.29 -11.18 -22.43
C GLU A 167 -37.37 -10.54 -23.32
N ALA A 168 -37.91 -9.39 -22.94
CA ALA A 168 -39.00 -8.72 -23.60
C ALA A 168 -38.62 -8.16 -25.00
N ASP A 169 -37.37 -7.97 -25.28
CA ASP A 169 -36.80 -7.54 -26.57
C ASP A 169 -36.78 -8.64 -27.65
N TYR A 170 -36.79 -9.89 -27.21
CA TYR A 170 -36.77 -11.03 -28.12
C TYR A 170 -37.89 -10.95 -29.15
N GLY A 171 -37.54 -11.03 -30.43
CA GLY A 171 -38.49 -10.93 -31.54
C GLY A 171 -39.02 -9.51 -31.79
N THR A 172 -38.36 -8.46 -31.28
CA THR A 172 -38.70 -7.06 -31.61
C THR A 172 -37.72 -6.48 -32.63
N SER A 173 -38.11 -5.35 -33.26
CA SER A 173 -37.24 -4.66 -34.21
C SER A 173 -36.48 -3.51 -33.52
N LEU A 174 -35.16 -3.47 -33.72
CA LEU A 174 -34.28 -2.40 -33.29
C LEU A 174 -34.29 -1.16 -34.19
N LEU A 175 -35.06 -1.19 -35.27
CA LEU A 175 -35.27 -0.04 -36.14
C LEU A 175 -36.60 0.65 -35.90
N THR A 176 -37.66 -0.12 -35.60
CA THR A 176 -39.04 0.40 -35.49
C THR A 176 -39.74 0.03 -34.19
N GLY A 177 -39.22 -0.96 -33.46
CA GLY A 177 -39.82 -1.48 -32.22
C GLY A 177 -39.59 -0.60 -30.99
N PRO A 178 -40.07 -1.07 -29.84
CA PRO A 178 -40.03 -0.29 -28.58
C PRO A 178 -38.62 -0.04 -28.04
N TYR A 179 -37.64 -0.83 -28.43
CA TYR A 179 -36.25 -0.75 -27.93
C TYR A 179 -35.29 -0.15 -28.97
N LYS A 180 -35.79 0.52 -30.01
CA LYS A 180 -34.98 1.13 -31.07
C LYS A 180 -33.99 2.19 -30.56
N ASP A 181 -34.33 2.90 -29.46
CA ASP A 181 -33.54 3.98 -28.90
C ASP A 181 -32.68 3.48 -27.72
N SER A 182 -32.57 2.18 -27.46
CA SER A 182 -31.70 1.56 -26.47
C SER A 182 -30.26 1.39 -26.97
N GLY A 183 -29.32 1.15 -26.06
CA GLY A 183 -27.93 0.84 -26.39
C GLY A 183 -27.78 -0.34 -27.35
N LEU A 184 -28.62 -1.39 -27.21
CA LEU A 184 -28.66 -2.49 -28.21
C LEU A 184 -29.07 -1.98 -29.60
N GLY A 185 -30.06 -1.09 -29.67
CA GLY A 185 -30.47 -0.45 -30.93
C GLY A 185 -29.37 0.47 -31.49
N GLU A 186 -28.65 1.15 -30.65
CA GLU A 186 -27.52 1.99 -31.03
C GLU A 186 -26.39 1.17 -31.66
N VAL A 187 -25.87 0.14 -30.96
CA VAL A 187 -24.78 -0.71 -31.48
C VAL A 187 -25.19 -1.48 -32.72
N PHE A 188 -26.47 -1.89 -32.84
CA PHE A 188 -26.98 -2.50 -34.06
C PHE A 188 -26.89 -1.53 -35.27
N ARG A 189 -27.35 -0.28 -35.09
CA ARG A 189 -27.28 0.73 -36.18
C ARG A 189 -25.83 1.09 -36.51
N ALA A 190 -24.97 1.18 -35.51
CA ALA A 190 -23.54 1.43 -35.69
C ALA A 190 -22.89 0.30 -36.49
N ALA A 191 -23.10 -0.95 -36.12
CA ALA A 191 -22.57 -2.10 -36.85
C ALA A 191 -23.13 -2.19 -38.27
N LYS A 192 -24.45 -2.01 -38.46
CA LYS A 192 -25.09 -2.05 -39.77
C LYS A 192 -24.51 -1.03 -40.75
N ASN A 193 -24.14 0.17 -40.29
CA ASN A 193 -23.63 1.28 -41.07
C ASN A 193 -22.11 1.40 -41.08
N GLY A 194 -21.42 0.69 -40.18
CA GLY A 194 -19.97 0.70 -39.99
C GLY A 194 -19.24 -0.19 -40.99
N ALA A 195 -17.92 -0.26 -40.83
CA ALA A 195 -17.09 -1.15 -41.63
C ALA A 195 -17.27 -2.61 -41.19
N SER A 196 -17.17 -3.54 -42.13
CA SER A 196 -17.17 -4.96 -41.80
C SER A 196 -15.95 -5.30 -40.92
N GLY A 197 -16.19 -5.98 -39.83
CA GLY A 197 -15.13 -6.36 -38.88
C GLY A 197 -14.85 -5.32 -37.77
N GLU A 198 -15.59 -4.20 -37.76
CA GLU A 198 -15.48 -3.19 -36.70
C GLU A 198 -16.37 -3.59 -35.50
N VAL A 199 -15.82 -3.46 -34.31
CA VAL A 199 -16.52 -3.66 -33.02
C VAL A 199 -17.12 -2.33 -32.58
N HIS A 200 -18.40 -2.31 -32.29
CA HIS A 200 -19.14 -1.16 -31.80
C HIS A 200 -19.57 -1.38 -30.36
N PHE A 201 -19.52 -0.34 -29.56
CA PHE A 201 -19.84 -0.36 -28.14
C PHE A 201 -20.90 0.70 -27.80
N SER A 202 -21.86 0.37 -26.94
CA SER A 202 -22.71 1.34 -26.25
C SER A 202 -22.39 1.33 -24.77
N ASP A 203 -22.35 2.52 -24.17
CA ASP A 203 -22.07 2.66 -22.74
C ASP A 203 -23.24 2.15 -21.88
N LEU A 204 -23.02 2.03 -20.58
CA LEU A 204 -24.01 1.58 -19.61
C LEU A 204 -25.18 2.54 -19.50
N GLU A 205 -26.37 2.00 -19.74
CA GLU A 205 -27.65 2.69 -19.53
C GLU A 205 -28.70 1.71 -18.96
N GLY A 206 -29.80 2.25 -18.43
CA GLY A 206 -30.90 1.42 -17.95
C GLY A 206 -31.61 0.71 -19.11
N TYR A 207 -31.60 -0.62 -19.09
CA TYR A 207 -32.20 -1.44 -20.15
C TYR A 207 -33.56 -2.01 -19.75
N ALA A 208 -34.61 -1.50 -20.35
CA ALA A 208 -35.98 -1.85 -19.97
C ALA A 208 -36.30 -3.37 -20.06
N PRO A 209 -35.82 -4.14 -21.05
CA PRO A 209 -36.01 -5.60 -21.08
C PRO A 209 -35.45 -6.32 -19.87
N SER A 210 -34.31 -5.86 -19.32
CA SER A 210 -33.69 -6.37 -18.11
C SER A 210 -34.17 -5.64 -16.84
N ASN A 211 -35.46 -5.32 -16.73
CA ASN A 211 -36.10 -4.60 -15.62
C ASN A 211 -35.52 -3.19 -15.32
N GLY A 212 -34.86 -2.58 -16.28
CA GLY A 212 -34.18 -1.30 -16.10
C GLY A 212 -32.77 -1.41 -15.48
N ASP A 213 -32.26 -2.61 -15.29
CA ASP A 213 -30.90 -2.82 -14.85
C ASP A 213 -29.89 -2.23 -15.85
N ALA A 214 -28.71 -1.88 -15.36
CA ALA A 214 -27.66 -1.33 -16.21
C ALA A 214 -27.17 -2.35 -17.23
N ALA A 215 -27.09 -1.97 -18.49
CA ALA A 215 -26.61 -2.80 -19.59
C ALA A 215 -25.69 -2.00 -20.51
N ALA A 216 -24.63 -2.62 -20.96
CA ALA A 216 -23.79 -2.16 -22.05
C ALA A 216 -23.72 -3.26 -23.12
N PHE A 217 -23.55 -2.87 -24.37
CA PHE A 217 -23.55 -3.80 -25.48
C PHE A 217 -22.30 -3.61 -26.33
N VAL A 218 -21.82 -4.74 -26.87
CA VAL A 218 -20.87 -4.75 -28.00
C VAL A 218 -21.48 -5.47 -29.17
N SER A 219 -21.21 -5.01 -30.37
CA SER A 219 -21.74 -5.63 -31.58
C SER A 219 -20.73 -5.65 -32.73
N MET A 220 -20.96 -6.57 -33.66
CA MET A 220 -20.18 -6.71 -34.88
C MET A 220 -21.02 -7.31 -35.99
N THR A 221 -20.79 -6.90 -37.24
CA THR A 221 -21.40 -7.54 -38.39
C THR A 221 -20.86 -8.94 -38.64
N ILE A 222 -21.73 -9.82 -39.11
CA ILE A 222 -21.41 -11.19 -39.52
C ILE A 222 -21.51 -11.28 -41.02
N ALA A 223 -20.43 -11.80 -41.65
CA ALA A 223 -20.42 -12.09 -43.10
C ALA A 223 -20.45 -13.61 -43.34
N ASN A 224 -21.10 -14.03 -44.41
CA ASN A 224 -21.07 -15.41 -44.86
C ASN A 224 -19.78 -15.72 -45.64
N GLU A 225 -19.64 -16.97 -46.10
CA GLU A 225 -18.44 -17.46 -46.81
C GLU A 225 -18.15 -16.69 -48.13
N ILE A 226 -19.14 -16.04 -48.70
CA ILE A 226 -18.97 -15.25 -49.96
C ILE A 226 -18.76 -13.75 -49.65
N GLY A 227 -18.65 -13.37 -48.36
CA GLY A 227 -18.39 -12.00 -47.92
C GLY A 227 -19.62 -11.10 -47.84
N GLU A 228 -20.83 -11.63 -47.96
CA GLU A 228 -22.07 -10.84 -47.78
C GLU A 228 -22.40 -10.74 -46.29
N THR A 229 -22.73 -9.52 -45.81
CA THR A 229 -23.22 -9.31 -44.46
C THR A 229 -24.60 -9.90 -44.27
N VAL A 230 -24.73 -10.90 -43.40
CA VAL A 230 -25.96 -11.65 -43.15
C VAL A 230 -26.71 -11.21 -41.91
N GLY A 231 -26.06 -10.46 -41.02
CA GLY A 231 -26.66 -9.93 -39.80
C GLY A 231 -25.65 -9.34 -38.85
N VAL A 232 -26.06 -9.12 -37.61
CA VAL A 232 -25.27 -8.55 -36.54
C VAL A 232 -25.32 -9.49 -35.32
N LEU A 233 -24.15 -9.74 -34.72
CA LEU A 233 -23.97 -10.38 -33.41
C LEU A 233 -23.80 -9.28 -32.36
N ALA A 234 -24.44 -9.42 -31.21
CA ALA A 234 -24.15 -8.56 -30.06
C ALA A 234 -24.08 -9.38 -28.78
N PHE A 235 -23.24 -8.89 -27.85
CA PHE A 235 -23.19 -9.36 -26.47
C PHE A 235 -23.67 -8.26 -25.55
N GLN A 236 -24.47 -8.64 -24.53
CA GLN A 236 -24.74 -7.81 -23.38
C GLN A 236 -23.68 -8.08 -22.32
N LEU A 237 -22.95 -7.04 -21.90
CA LEU A 237 -21.81 -7.17 -21.02
C LEU A 237 -22.22 -7.45 -19.57
N PRO A 238 -21.42 -8.24 -18.84
CA PRO A 238 -21.65 -8.55 -17.43
C PRO A 238 -21.19 -7.39 -16.54
N VAL A 239 -22.06 -6.45 -16.23
CA VAL A 239 -21.77 -5.25 -15.40
C VAL A 239 -21.16 -5.62 -14.04
N GLN A 240 -21.55 -6.78 -13.49
CA GLN A 240 -20.99 -7.26 -12.24
C GLN A 240 -19.47 -7.52 -12.32
N LEU A 241 -18.94 -7.90 -13.48
CA LEU A 241 -17.50 -8.09 -13.63
C LEU A 241 -16.74 -6.77 -13.55
N LEU A 242 -17.29 -5.67 -14.09
CA LEU A 242 -16.71 -4.32 -13.95
C LEU A 242 -16.67 -3.91 -12.47
N THR A 243 -17.76 -4.11 -11.76
CA THR A 243 -17.85 -3.87 -10.32
C THR A 243 -16.85 -4.73 -9.53
N ASN A 244 -16.68 -5.99 -9.88
CA ASN A 244 -15.72 -6.87 -9.23
C ASN A 244 -14.26 -6.41 -9.44
N ILE A 245 -13.94 -5.85 -10.61
CA ILE A 245 -12.61 -5.29 -10.88
C ILE A 245 -12.34 -4.11 -9.95
N THR A 246 -13.27 -3.19 -9.76
CA THR A 246 -13.10 -2.03 -8.88
C THR A 246 -13.17 -2.40 -7.39
N ASN A 247 -14.04 -3.33 -7.03
CA ASN A 247 -14.32 -3.69 -5.63
C ASN A 247 -13.42 -4.80 -5.06
N SER A 248 -12.44 -5.29 -5.83
CA SER A 248 -11.44 -6.22 -5.28
C SER A 248 -10.75 -5.59 -4.08
N THR A 249 -10.89 -6.22 -2.90
CA THR A 249 -10.44 -5.66 -1.60
C THR A 249 -9.00 -6.00 -1.27
N GLU A 250 -8.32 -6.77 -2.10
CA GLU A 250 -6.94 -7.19 -1.85
C GLU A 250 -5.99 -5.99 -1.80
N GLY A 251 -5.35 -5.80 -0.66
CA GLY A 251 -4.43 -4.69 -0.43
C GLY A 251 -5.08 -3.33 -0.16
N LEU A 252 -6.40 -3.24 0.00
CA LEU A 252 -7.11 -1.99 0.27
C LEU A 252 -7.20 -1.69 1.77
N GLY A 253 -7.15 -0.39 2.12
CA GLY A 253 -7.52 0.13 3.44
C GLY A 253 -9.03 -0.01 3.72
N GLU A 254 -9.43 0.37 4.93
CA GLU A 254 -10.83 0.25 5.36
C GLU A 254 -11.75 1.20 4.60
N THR A 255 -11.30 2.43 4.30
CA THR A 255 -12.08 3.48 3.66
C THR A 255 -11.77 3.66 2.17
N VAL A 256 -10.82 2.89 1.59
CA VAL A 256 -10.48 3.00 0.16
C VAL A 256 -11.68 2.66 -0.69
N GLN A 257 -12.02 3.52 -1.64
CA GLN A 257 -13.07 3.33 -2.62
C GLN A 257 -12.52 3.54 -4.03
N ILE A 258 -12.86 2.63 -4.95
CA ILE A 258 -12.48 2.73 -6.36
C ILE A 258 -13.75 2.66 -7.18
N TYR A 259 -13.89 3.57 -8.12
CA TYR A 259 -15.10 3.67 -8.93
C TYR A 259 -14.83 4.22 -10.34
N LEU A 260 -15.77 3.97 -11.22
CA LEU A 260 -15.78 4.46 -12.60
C LEU A 260 -16.95 5.44 -12.78
N VAL A 261 -16.68 6.57 -13.43
CA VAL A 261 -17.67 7.59 -13.78
C VAL A 261 -17.46 8.00 -15.24
N ALA A 262 -18.54 8.16 -16.01
CA ALA A 262 -18.45 8.65 -17.38
C ALA A 262 -18.81 10.14 -17.49
N ASP A 263 -18.76 10.69 -18.72
CA ASP A 263 -19.04 12.11 -19.03
C ASP A 263 -20.45 12.56 -18.63
N ASP A 264 -21.40 11.62 -18.54
CA ASP A 264 -22.77 11.88 -18.07
C ASP A 264 -22.89 12.02 -16.54
N MET A 265 -21.74 12.00 -15.84
CA MET A 265 -21.63 12.04 -14.38
C MET A 265 -22.43 10.92 -13.69
N ARG A 266 -22.47 9.73 -14.27
CA ARG A 266 -23.07 8.53 -13.66
C ARG A 266 -22.02 7.47 -13.40
N ALA A 267 -22.20 6.77 -12.29
CA ALA A 267 -21.35 5.64 -11.91
C ALA A 267 -21.46 4.49 -12.92
N ARG A 268 -20.33 3.89 -13.27
CA ARG A 268 -20.25 2.69 -14.13
C ARG A 268 -20.03 1.41 -13.32
N THR A 269 -19.87 1.55 -12.01
CA THR A 269 -19.71 0.46 -11.04
C THR A 269 -20.54 0.73 -9.80
N THR A 270 -20.82 -0.31 -9.02
CA THR A 270 -21.44 -0.19 -7.70
C THR A 270 -20.35 -0.05 -6.64
N SER A 271 -20.58 0.79 -5.64
CA SER A 271 -19.70 0.95 -4.49
C SER A 271 -19.48 -0.37 -3.75
N ARG A 272 -18.33 -0.54 -3.13
CA ARG A 272 -18.08 -1.64 -2.20
C ARG A 272 -18.79 -1.45 -0.84
N PHE A 273 -19.28 -0.26 -0.57
CA PHE A 273 -20.02 0.09 0.65
C PHE A 273 -21.51 0.06 0.38
N GLU A 274 -22.28 -0.68 1.21
CA GLU A 274 -23.70 -0.96 0.96
C GLU A 274 -24.57 0.31 0.93
N ASP A 275 -24.24 1.31 1.72
CA ASP A 275 -25.01 2.56 1.85
C ASP A 275 -24.55 3.70 0.92
N SER A 276 -23.65 3.41 -0.03
CA SER A 276 -23.11 4.41 -0.95
C SER A 276 -23.86 4.39 -2.31
N PHE A 277 -23.19 4.51 -3.44
CA PHE A 277 -23.83 4.57 -4.76
C PHE A 277 -23.93 3.19 -5.43
N GLN A 278 -24.90 3.06 -6.31
CA GLN A 278 -25.08 1.93 -7.23
C GLN A 278 -24.65 2.35 -8.64
N VAL A 279 -24.49 1.35 -9.54
CA VAL A 279 -24.28 1.61 -10.96
C VAL A 279 -25.41 2.51 -11.51
N LEU A 280 -25.08 3.44 -12.39
CA LEU A 280 -25.94 4.49 -12.96
C LEU A 280 -26.44 5.54 -11.96
N SER A 281 -26.02 5.50 -10.69
CA SER A 281 -26.29 6.60 -9.76
C SER A 281 -25.63 7.89 -10.26
N GLU A 282 -26.30 9.01 -10.07
CA GLU A 282 -25.75 10.33 -10.36
C GLU A 282 -24.64 10.66 -9.36
N MET A 283 -23.47 11.02 -9.88
CA MET A 283 -22.28 11.32 -9.08
C MET A 283 -22.10 12.83 -8.95
N THR A 284 -21.71 13.27 -7.75
CA THR A 284 -21.38 14.69 -7.55
C THR A 284 -20.08 15.02 -8.28
N PRO A 285 -20.08 16.07 -9.14
CA PRO A 285 -18.85 16.49 -9.80
C PRO A 285 -17.76 16.84 -8.76
N SER A 286 -16.57 16.29 -8.97
CA SER A 286 -15.42 16.55 -8.12
C SER A 286 -14.18 16.81 -8.97
N GLU A 287 -13.16 17.43 -8.39
CA GLU A 287 -11.93 17.78 -9.10
C GLU A 287 -11.23 16.51 -9.65
N GLN A 288 -11.23 15.42 -8.88
CA GLN A 288 -10.61 14.16 -9.28
C GLN A 288 -11.34 13.50 -10.45
N ILE A 289 -12.68 13.53 -10.47
CA ILE A 289 -13.48 13.00 -11.59
C ILE A 289 -13.21 13.85 -12.84
N GLN A 290 -13.33 15.18 -12.74
CA GLN A 290 -13.15 16.07 -13.88
C GLN A 290 -11.73 15.98 -14.45
N SER A 291 -10.70 15.91 -13.60
CA SER A 291 -9.32 15.75 -14.06
C SER A 291 -9.11 14.48 -14.90
N ALA A 292 -9.72 13.37 -14.49
CA ALA A 292 -9.64 12.13 -15.25
C ALA A 292 -10.40 12.21 -16.56
N LEU A 293 -11.63 12.78 -16.57
CA LEU A 293 -12.42 13.00 -17.80
C LEU A 293 -11.72 13.97 -18.78
N ASP A 294 -10.89 14.90 -18.28
CA ASP A 294 -10.04 15.75 -19.11
C ASP A 294 -8.79 15.00 -19.66
N GLY A 295 -8.65 13.71 -19.39
CA GLY A 295 -7.54 12.87 -19.84
C GLY A 295 -6.27 12.99 -18.98
N ASN A 296 -6.34 13.60 -17.79
CA ASN A 296 -5.20 13.76 -16.91
C ASN A 296 -5.07 12.57 -15.96
N LYS A 297 -3.80 12.29 -15.60
CA LYS A 297 -3.43 11.35 -14.56
C LYS A 297 -2.93 12.16 -13.36
N SER A 298 -3.71 12.23 -12.29
CA SER A 298 -3.48 13.20 -11.22
C SER A 298 -3.60 12.57 -9.84
N PHE A 299 -2.71 13.00 -8.93
CA PHE A 299 -2.78 12.71 -7.51
C PHE A 299 -3.21 13.96 -6.74
N PHE A 300 -4.19 13.80 -5.87
CA PHE A 300 -4.75 14.85 -5.04
C PHE A 300 -4.38 14.60 -3.59
N HIS A 301 -3.51 15.44 -3.04
CA HIS A 301 -3.09 15.36 -1.64
C HIS A 301 -4.23 15.65 -0.66
N GLU A 302 -5.20 16.45 -1.07
CA GLU A 302 -6.38 16.81 -0.30
C GLU A 302 -7.51 17.14 -1.28
N ALA A 303 -8.52 16.28 -1.32
CA ALA A 303 -9.70 16.44 -2.14
C ALA A 303 -10.95 16.26 -1.29
N VAL A 304 -12.11 16.59 -1.87
CA VAL A 304 -13.41 16.29 -1.27
C VAL A 304 -13.91 14.99 -1.87
N GLY A 305 -14.13 13.99 -1.02
CA GLY A 305 -14.66 12.68 -1.40
C GLY A 305 -16.17 12.72 -1.68
N LEU A 306 -16.71 11.58 -2.11
CA LEU A 306 -18.12 11.46 -2.53
C LEU A 306 -19.12 11.84 -1.44
N GLU A 307 -18.80 11.61 -0.17
CA GLU A 307 -19.65 11.92 0.99
C GLU A 307 -19.29 13.27 1.64
N GLY A 308 -18.42 14.06 1.00
CA GLY A 308 -17.97 15.36 1.51
C GLY A 308 -16.84 15.32 2.53
N GLN A 309 -16.28 14.15 2.81
CA GLN A 309 -15.11 13.96 3.67
C GLN A 309 -13.82 14.41 2.95
N HIS A 310 -12.78 14.73 3.75
CA HIS A 310 -11.45 14.96 3.19
C HIS A 310 -10.79 13.63 2.82
N VAL A 311 -10.33 13.50 1.57
CA VAL A 311 -9.70 12.29 1.03
C VAL A 311 -8.37 12.61 0.37
N ILE A 312 -7.51 11.61 0.29
CA ILE A 312 -6.47 11.50 -0.73
C ILE A 312 -7.08 10.77 -1.91
N ALA A 313 -6.85 11.26 -3.12
CA ALA A 313 -7.37 10.64 -4.31
C ALA A 313 -6.32 10.53 -5.43
N PHE A 314 -6.48 9.52 -6.25
CA PHE A 314 -5.76 9.39 -7.51
C PHE A 314 -6.76 9.09 -8.62
N SER A 315 -6.61 9.74 -9.75
CA SER A 315 -7.52 9.55 -10.87
C SER A 315 -6.78 9.44 -12.20
N GLU A 316 -7.36 8.65 -13.11
CA GLU A 316 -6.85 8.41 -14.46
C GLU A 316 -8.03 8.17 -15.41
N SER A 317 -7.89 8.54 -16.70
CA SER A 317 -8.88 8.18 -17.73
C SER A 317 -8.70 6.74 -18.17
N VAL A 318 -9.81 6.05 -18.41
CA VAL A 318 -9.87 4.74 -19.05
C VAL A 318 -10.65 4.88 -20.35
N ASP A 319 -9.93 4.67 -21.47
CA ASP A 319 -10.48 4.77 -22.81
C ASP A 319 -10.59 3.38 -23.45
N PHE A 320 -11.74 3.08 -24.05
CA PHE A 320 -11.93 1.87 -24.84
C PHE A 320 -13.09 2.11 -25.83
N HIS A 321 -12.90 1.78 -27.10
CA HIS A 321 -13.83 2.09 -28.16
C HIS A 321 -14.38 3.53 -28.10
N GLN A 322 -15.70 3.70 -27.95
CA GLN A 322 -16.38 4.97 -27.75
C GLN A 322 -16.54 5.34 -26.28
N GLY A 323 -16.13 4.45 -25.33
CA GLY A 323 -16.22 4.71 -23.89
C GLY A 323 -15.06 5.56 -23.38
N HIS A 324 -15.38 6.58 -22.60
CA HIS A 324 -14.43 7.44 -21.93
C HIS A 324 -14.84 7.58 -20.47
N TRP A 325 -14.07 6.98 -19.56
CA TRP A 325 -14.42 6.92 -18.14
C TRP A 325 -13.31 7.45 -17.25
N ALA A 326 -13.69 8.13 -16.17
CA ALA A 326 -12.82 8.43 -15.05
C ALA A 326 -12.72 7.22 -14.14
N LEU A 327 -11.51 6.70 -13.92
CA LEU A 327 -11.19 5.73 -12.87
C LEU A 327 -10.62 6.51 -11.69
N VAL A 328 -11.31 6.49 -10.56
CA VAL A 328 -10.94 7.23 -9.36
C VAL A 328 -10.76 6.25 -8.20
N ALA A 329 -9.68 6.42 -7.46
CA ALA A 329 -9.46 5.78 -6.17
C ALA A 329 -9.32 6.86 -5.10
N GLU A 330 -10.05 6.73 -3.99
CA GLU A 330 -10.00 7.67 -2.87
C GLU A 330 -9.97 6.94 -1.54
N GLN A 331 -9.37 7.58 -0.52
CA GLN A 331 -9.28 7.07 0.84
C GLN A 331 -9.35 8.23 1.82
N ASP A 332 -10.00 8.02 2.96
CA ASP A 332 -10.12 9.02 4.00
C ASP A 332 -8.75 9.50 4.50
N TRP A 333 -8.60 10.81 4.53
CA TRP A 333 -7.41 11.48 5.10
C TRP A 333 -7.14 11.05 6.54
N ALA A 334 -8.20 10.80 7.31
CA ALA A 334 -8.09 10.37 8.70
C ALA A 334 -7.42 8.98 8.82
N GLU A 335 -7.73 8.05 7.92
CA GLU A 335 -7.12 6.72 7.90
C GLU A 335 -5.64 6.81 7.52
N ILE A 336 -5.30 7.56 6.48
CA ILE A 336 -3.91 7.80 6.04
C ILE A 336 -3.08 8.42 7.15
N LEU A 337 -3.63 9.36 7.92
CA LEU A 337 -2.92 10.03 8.99
C LEU A 337 -2.97 9.30 10.34
N ALA A 338 -3.78 8.26 10.50
CA ALA A 338 -3.89 7.52 11.76
C ALA A 338 -2.52 7.03 12.29
N PRO A 339 -1.63 6.42 11.48
CA PRO A 339 -0.29 6.03 11.93
C PRO A 339 0.58 7.24 12.30
N VAL A 340 0.45 8.38 11.61
CA VAL A 340 1.18 9.62 11.93
C VAL A 340 0.76 10.15 13.29
N ILE A 341 -0.54 10.15 13.58
CA ILE A 341 -1.10 10.58 14.87
C ILE A 341 -0.66 9.64 15.99
N ALA A 342 -0.68 8.33 15.76
CA ALA A 342 -0.24 7.33 16.72
C ALA A 342 1.26 7.50 17.07
N GLU A 343 2.12 7.66 16.07
CA GLU A 343 3.54 7.90 16.24
C GLU A 343 3.81 9.20 16.98
N ARG A 344 3.15 10.30 16.61
CA ARG A 344 3.23 11.58 17.32
C ARG A 344 2.86 11.43 18.80
N ASN A 345 1.77 10.73 19.10
CA ASN A 345 1.31 10.53 20.47
C ASN A 345 2.31 9.69 21.29
N THR A 346 2.92 8.68 20.66
CA THR A 346 3.98 7.87 21.27
C THR A 346 5.21 8.72 21.58
N LEU A 347 5.65 9.57 20.64
CA LEU A 347 6.76 10.49 20.84
C LEU A 347 6.46 11.53 21.94
N LEU A 348 5.23 12.05 22.00
CA LEU A 348 4.81 12.96 23.06
C LEU A 348 4.81 12.29 24.44
N MET A 349 4.31 11.06 24.56
CA MET A 349 4.35 10.30 25.81
C MET A 349 5.78 10.02 26.27
N ALA A 350 6.64 9.55 25.37
CA ALA A 350 8.05 9.33 25.65
C ALA A 350 8.75 10.63 26.10
N SER A 351 8.41 11.74 25.46
CA SER A 351 8.93 13.07 25.79
C SER A 351 8.51 13.55 27.19
N ILE A 352 7.27 13.32 27.58
CA ILE A 352 6.76 13.65 28.92
C ILE A 352 7.51 12.83 29.98
N ILE A 353 7.69 11.52 29.75
CA ILE A 353 8.41 10.64 30.67
C ILE A 353 9.86 11.11 30.80
N LEU A 354 10.54 11.34 29.69
CA LEU A 354 11.92 11.83 29.69
C LEU A 354 12.05 13.18 30.38
N GLY A 355 11.12 14.11 30.14
CA GLY A 355 11.06 15.41 30.80
C GLY A 355 10.87 15.29 32.32
N ALA A 356 10.02 14.36 32.78
CA ALA A 356 9.84 14.10 34.19
C ALA A 356 11.13 13.54 34.86
N VAL A 357 11.80 12.59 34.21
CA VAL A 357 13.07 12.03 34.66
C VAL A 357 14.15 13.12 34.74
N MET A 358 14.32 13.92 33.68
CA MET A 358 15.29 15.02 33.65
C MET A 358 14.98 16.09 34.68
N SER A 359 13.70 16.39 34.93
CA SER A 359 13.28 17.33 35.98
C SER A 359 13.64 16.80 37.38
N LEU A 360 13.39 15.51 37.64
CA LEU A 360 13.75 14.87 38.90
C LEU A 360 15.26 14.86 39.14
N LEU A 361 16.02 14.46 38.11
CA LEU A 361 17.49 14.44 38.18
C LEU A 361 18.06 15.86 38.35
N GLY A 362 17.54 16.83 37.61
CA GLY A 362 17.92 18.25 37.74
C GLY A 362 17.61 18.81 39.13
N TRP A 363 16.46 18.45 39.70
CA TRP A 363 16.10 18.85 41.07
C TRP A 363 17.03 18.21 42.14
N LEU A 364 17.30 16.90 42.01
CA LEU A 364 18.22 16.19 42.90
C LEU A 364 19.64 16.82 42.84
N PHE A 365 20.12 17.08 41.62
CA PHE A 365 21.44 17.68 41.41
C PHE A 365 21.51 19.11 41.96
N ALA A 366 20.52 19.93 41.67
CA ALA A 366 20.49 21.29 42.24
C ALA A 366 20.45 21.27 43.78
N ARG A 367 19.66 20.36 44.35
CA ARG A 367 19.57 20.20 45.82
C ARG A 367 20.90 19.74 46.45
N SER A 368 21.67 18.89 45.76
CA SER A 368 22.96 18.38 46.24
C SER A 368 24.05 19.44 46.27
N ILE A 369 23.94 20.51 45.49
CA ILE A 369 24.90 21.60 45.41
C ILE A 369 24.45 22.82 46.23
N THR A 370 23.22 23.26 46.06
CA THR A 370 22.78 24.57 46.60
C THR A 370 22.56 24.56 48.11
N ARG A 371 22.06 23.46 48.69
CA ARG A 371 21.87 23.35 50.15
C ARG A 371 23.18 23.43 50.93
N PRO A 372 24.22 22.67 50.54
CA PRO A 372 25.52 22.79 51.21
C PRO A 372 26.15 24.18 51.05
N ILE A 373 26.04 24.82 49.86
CA ILE A 373 26.56 26.18 49.68
C ILE A 373 25.87 27.18 50.64
N ALA A 374 24.54 27.12 50.75
CA ALA A 374 23.79 27.97 51.64
C ALA A 374 24.25 27.80 53.12
N LYS A 375 24.49 26.54 53.55
CA LYS A 375 25.00 26.26 54.89
C LYS A 375 26.42 26.76 55.10
N ILE A 376 27.28 26.69 54.09
CA ILE A 376 28.63 27.24 54.15
C ILE A 376 28.58 28.76 54.30
N CYS A 377 27.72 29.45 53.55
CA CYS A 377 27.51 30.91 53.69
C CYS A 377 27.01 31.28 55.12
N GLU A 378 26.04 30.55 55.66
CA GLU A 378 25.50 30.75 57.00
C GLU A 378 26.61 30.58 58.06
N ASN A 379 27.40 29.49 57.95
CA ASN A 379 28.54 29.27 58.86
C ASN A 379 29.64 30.33 58.71
N MET A 380 29.88 30.88 57.51
CA MET A 380 30.77 32.00 57.26
C MET A 380 30.29 33.26 57.98
N ASP A 381 29.03 33.56 57.95
CA ASP A 381 28.42 34.73 58.61
C ASP A 381 28.52 34.58 60.15
N GLU A 382 28.29 33.37 60.65
CA GLU A 382 28.50 33.08 62.12
C GLU A 382 29.94 33.27 62.57
N VAL A 383 30.93 32.76 61.82
CA VAL A 383 32.35 32.95 62.07
C VAL A 383 32.76 34.42 62.02
N ALA A 384 32.23 35.18 61.00
CA ALA A 384 32.46 36.62 60.86
C ALA A 384 31.85 37.45 62.01
N ALA A 385 30.72 36.99 62.58
CA ALA A 385 30.09 37.60 63.77
C ALA A 385 30.79 37.27 65.07
N GLY A 386 31.90 36.49 65.09
CA GLY A 386 32.68 36.15 66.25
C GLY A 386 32.18 34.93 67.01
N ASN A 387 31.20 34.21 66.53
CA ASN A 387 30.73 32.93 67.05
C ASN A 387 31.60 31.78 66.51
N LEU A 388 32.63 31.40 67.30
CA LEU A 388 33.61 30.40 66.90
C LEU A 388 33.28 28.99 67.41
N ASP A 389 32.12 28.77 68.06
CA ASP A 389 31.74 27.48 68.66
C ASP A 389 30.73 26.70 67.76
N GLY A 390 30.27 27.28 66.65
CA GLY A 390 29.36 26.63 65.74
C GLY A 390 30.00 25.44 64.99
N GLU A 391 29.22 24.34 64.79
CA GLU A 391 29.65 23.15 64.01
C GLU A 391 29.52 23.40 62.50
N VAL A 392 30.59 23.24 61.72
CA VAL A 392 30.58 23.35 60.28
C VAL A 392 30.32 21.97 59.70
N ALA A 393 29.04 21.59 59.60
CA ALA A 393 28.61 20.26 59.12
C ALA A 393 29.08 19.94 57.67
N SER A 394 29.33 20.95 56.85
CA SER A 394 29.86 20.79 55.49
C SER A 394 31.30 20.27 55.42
N ALA A 395 32.07 20.38 56.51
CA ALA A 395 33.45 19.90 56.54
C ALA A 395 33.61 18.37 56.52
N SER A 396 32.53 17.61 56.78
CA SER A 396 32.49 16.14 56.66
C SER A 396 32.34 15.61 55.23
N ARG A 397 32.07 16.45 54.23
CA ARG A 397 31.88 16.05 52.82
C ARG A 397 33.22 15.73 52.15
N GLY A 398 33.18 14.83 51.14
CA GLY A 398 34.34 14.41 50.37
C GLY A 398 34.58 15.18 49.08
N ASP A 399 33.71 16.21 48.77
CA ASP A 399 33.75 17.01 47.53
C ASP A 399 34.38 18.40 47.76
N GLU A 400 34.42 19.25 46.75
CA GLU A 400 34.96 20.60 46.77
C GLU A 400 34.26 21.48 47.83
N LEU A 401 32.96 21.26 48.03
CA LEU A 401 32.19 21.96 49.08
C LEU A 401 32.63 21.54 50.48
N GLY A 402 33.02 20.28 50.66
CA GLY A 402 33.63 19.78 51.88
C GLY A 402 35.00 20.39 52.12
N GLN A 403 35.76 20.64 51.05
CA GLN A 403 37.05 21.32 51.15
C GLN A 403 36.89 22.78 51.59
N ILE A 404 35.90 23.50 51.09
CA ILE A 404 35.53 24.85 51.54
C ILE A 404 35.11 24.81 53.03
N GLY A 405 34.29 23.82 53.41
CA GLY A 405 33.87 23.60 54.80
C GLY A 405 35.06 23.35 55.73
N LYS A 406 36.05 22.53 55.31
CA LYS A 406 37.30 22.27 56.08
C LYS A 406 38.16 23.53 56.22
N THR A 407 38.23 24.32 55.10
CA THR A 407 38.96 25.60 55.17
C THR A 407 38.29 26.59 56.12
N LEU A 408 36.95 26.60 56.18
CA LEU A 408 36.20 27.44 57.12
C LEU A 408 36.42 26.97 58.60
N VAL A 409 36.46 25.66 58.87
CA VAL A 409 36.81 25.08 60.12
C VAL A 409 38.22 25.50 60.50
N SER A 410 39.17 25.39 59.57
CA SER A 410 40.57 25.82 59.80
C SER A 410 40.65 27.31 60.13
N LEU A 411 39.95 28.15 59.38
CA LEU A 411 39.86 29.60 59.59
C LEU A 411 39.27 29.92 61.00
N ARG A 412 38.16 29.23 61.36
CA ARG A 412 37.57 29.36 62.72
C ARG A 412 38.53 28.97 63.78
N ASP A 413 39.18 27.82 63.61
CA ASP A 413 40.15 27.29 64.60
C ASP A 413 41.43 28.12 64.64
N ASP A 414 41.82 28.74 63.50
CA ASP A 414 42.95 29.70 63.47
C ASP A 414 42.60 31.01 64.17
N LEU A 415 41.38 31.52 64.04
CA LEU A 415 40.88 32.66 64.78
C LEU A 415 40.79 32.38 66.30
N LYS A 416 40.43 31.14 66.66
CA LYS A 416 40.51 30.66 68.09
C LYS A 416 41.94 30.63 68.58
N ARG A 417 42.89 30.17 67.76
CA ARG A 417 44.32 30.05 68.10
C ARG A 417 45.06 31.39 68.08
N ALA A 418 44.68 32.31 67.19
CA ALA A 418 45.26 33.65 67.11
C ALA A 418 45.05 34.48 68.38
N ARG A 419 44.07 34.13 69.22
CA ARG A 419 43.87 34.71 70.57
C ARG A 419 44.76 34.13 71.61
N GLY A 420 45.47 33.01 71.33
CA GLY A 420 46.33 32.32 72.33
C GLY A 420 47.81 32.18 71.97
N ALA A 421 48.24 32.64 70.82
CA ALA A 421 49.50 32.20 70.24
C ALA A 421 50.45 33.34 69.79
N GLU A 422 50.65 34.36 70.62
CA GLU A 422 51.68 35.37 70.35
C GLU A 422 53.08 35.02 70.89
N GLU A 423 53.22 33.89 71.59
CA GLU A 423 54.48 33.49 72.22
C GLU A 423 55.20 32.25 71.65
N GLU A 424 54.56 31.44 70.72
CA GLU A 424 55.19 30.21 70.20
C GLU A 424 55.69 30.30 68.72
N ARG A 425 55.63 31.47 68.12
CA ARG A 425 55.85 31.63 66.68
C ARG A 425 57.30 31.68 66.17
N ALA A 426 58.29 31.69 67.02
CA ALA A 426 59.70 31.86 66.58
C ALA A 426 60.43 30.53 66.23
N GLU A 427 59.96 29.41 66.74
CA GLU A 427 60.64 28.11 66.56
C GLU A 427 59.96 27.27 65.45
N GLN A 428 58.67 27.36 65.31
CA GLN A 428 57.88 26.65 64.25
C GLN A 428 58.12 27.16 62.84
N GLN A 429 58.61 28.40 62.69
CA GLN A 429 58.82 29.01 61.36
C GLN A 429 59.94 28.34 60.54
N ARG A 430 60.93 27.71 61.22
CA ARG A 430 62.05 27.02 60.54
C ARG A 430 61.64 25.62 60.05
N GLU A 431 60.96 24.87 60.88
CA GLU A 431 60.48 23.53 60.51
C GLU A 431 59.41 23.58 59.40
N GLN A 432 58.53 24.61 59.44
CA GLN A 432 57.51 24.83 58.43
C GLN A 432 58.09 25.14 57.04
N ASN A 433 59.19 25.92 56.99
CA ASN A 433 59.81 26.27 55.71
C ASN A 433 60.40 25.04 54.98
N GLU A 434 61.03 24.11 55.72
CA GLU A 434 61.61 22.89 55.16
C GLU A 434 60.50 21.92 54.63
N VAL A 435 59.36 21.80 55.33
CA VAL A 435 58.22 21.02 54.96
C VAL A 435 57.54 21.61 53.70
N VAL A 436 57.38 22.94 53.67
CA VAL A 436 56.76 23.65 52.50
C VAL A 436 57.63 23.51 51.26
N GLU A 437 58.98 23.56 51.41
CA GLU A 437 59.91 23.41 50.28
C GLU A 437 59.82 21.99 49.65
N GLN A 438 59.84 20.94 50.50
CA GLN A 438 59.75 19.56 50.03
C GLN A 438 58.34 19.25 49.41
N LEU A 439 57.25 19.77 50.01
CA LEU A 439 55.90 19.62 49.49
C LEU A 439 55.74 20.38 48.16
N SER A 440 56.34 21.60 48.09
CA SER A 440 56.32 22.40 46.82
C SER A 440 57.06 21.68 45.72
N HIS A 441 58.22 21.06 45.99
CA HIS A 441 58.89 20.24 44.95
C HIS A 441 58.08 19.03 44.56
N GLY A 442 57.45 18.32 45.50
CA GLY A 442 56.56 17.21 45.16
C GLY A 442 55.34 17.61 44.34
N LEU A 443 54.71 18.78 44.64
CA LEU A 443 53.60 19.33 43.90
C LEU A 443 53.99 19.79 42.46
N VAL A 444 55.24 20.30 42.32
CA VAL A 444 55.77 20.63 40.96
C VAL A 444 55.97 19.37 40.12
N ASP A 445 56.50 18.29 40.71
CA ASP A 445 56.63 17.00 40.00
C ASP A 445 55.23 16.42 39.64
N LEU A 446 54.28 16.50 40.56
CA LEU A 446 52.89 16.13 40.35
C LEU A 446 52.24 16.94 39.20
N SER A 447 52.50 18.26 39.16
CA SER A 447 51.96 19.14 38.11
C SER A 447 52.52 18.87 36.71
N LYS A 448 53.70 18.26 36.63
CA LYS A 448 54.31 17.79 35.37
C LYS A 448 53.87 16.38 34.98
N GLY A 449 52.98 15.76 35.74
CA GLY A 449 52.50 14.42 35.49
C GLY A 449 53.41 13.29 35.97
N ASP A 450 54.42 13.58 36.78
CA ASP A 450 55.30 12.56 37.38
C ASP A 450 54.73 12.09 38.71
N PHE A 451 54.00 10.99 38.70
CA PHE A 451 53.39 10.34 39.86
C PHE A 451 54.28 9.27 40.50
N SER A 452 55.57 9.16 40.11
CA SER A 452 56.49 8.11 40.55
C SER A 452 57.32 8.46 41.77
N LYS A 453 57.26 9.71 42.21
CA LYS A 453 58.18 10.22 43.27
C LYS A 453 57.49 10.53 44.61
N PRO A 454 57.37 9.56 45.54
CA PRO A 454 56.84 9.82 46.84
C PRO A 454 57.82 10.65 47.69
N LEU A 455 57.28 11.40 48.66
CA LEU A 455 58.04 12.08 49.65
C LEU A 455 58.56 11.08 50.69
N ASN A 456 59.88 10.70 50.61
CA ASN A 456 60.49 9.65 51.43
C ASN A 456 61.08 10.13 52.73
N LYS A 457 61.48 11.42 52.86
CA LYS A 457 62.04 11.99 54.09
C LYS A 457 60.88 12.25 55.05
N ALA A 458 61.02 11.71 56.29
CA ALA A 458 60.06 11.93 57.37
C ALA A 458 59.97 13.41 57.74
N PHE A 459 58.74 13.92 57.90
CA PHE A 459 58.44 15.27 58.33
C PHE A 459 58.43 15.33 59.92
N PRO A 460 58.55 16.51 60.54
CA PRO A 460 58.23 16.65 61.95
C PRO A 460 56.83 16.10 62.25
N ALA A 461 56.66 15.65 63.54
CA ALA A 461 55.43 14.90 63.90
C ALA A 461 54.11 15.61 63.50
N ASP A 462 54.08 16.94 63.61
CA ASP A 462 52.90 17.75 63.27
C ASP A 462 52.62 17.83 61.79
N TYR A 463 53.59 17.52 60.95
CA TYR A 463 53.46 17.57 59.45
C TYR A 463 53.55 16.20 58.78
N GLU A 464 53.82 15.10 59.53
CA GLU A 464 53.95 13.75 58.98
C GLU A 464 52.65 13.26 58.31
N GLN A 465 51.50 13.70 58.80
CA GLN A 465 50.21 13.44 58.19
C GLN A 465 50.13 14.03 56.75
N LEU A 466 50.73 15.22 56.60
CA LEU A 466 50.71 15.90 55.27
C LEU A 466 51.55 15.12 54.26
N ARG A 467 52.68 14.55 54.63
CA ARG A 467 53.50 13.66 53.79
C ARG A 467 52.74 12.38 53.45
N SER A 468 52.05 11.78 54.42
CA SER A 468 51.24 10.58 54.25
C SER A 468 50.07 10.83 53.27
N ASP A 469 49.39 11.95 53.46
CA ASP A 469 48.25 12.33 52.59
C ASP A 469 48.69 12.67 51.14
N PHE A 470 49.86 13.34 50.98
CA PHE A 470 50.45 13.56 49.66
C PHE A 470 50.78 12.24 48.97
N ASN A 471 51.48 11.31 49.65
CA ASN A 471 51.85 10.02 49.09
C ASN A 471 50.62 9.15 48.79
N ARG A 472 49.57 9.21 49.62
CA ARG A 472 48.29 8.53 49.34
C ARG A 472 47.58 9.12 48.10
N THR A 473 47.58 10.45 47.97
CA THR A 473 47.03 11.14 46.79
C THR A 473 47.78 10.75 45.53
N LEU A 474 49.12 10.70 45.59
CA LEU A 474 49.98 10.27 44.49
C LEU A 474 49.65 8.84 44.04
N THR A 475 49.52 7.91 45.01
CA THR A 475 49.13 6.52 44.73
C THR A 475 47.75 6.42 44.08
N THR A 476 46.77 7.17 44.62
CA THR A 476 45.41 7.19 44.09
C THR A 476 45.36 7.74 42.66
N LEU A 477 46.05 8.86 42.40
CA LEU A 477 46.13 9.44 41.04
C LEU A 477 46.81 8.48 40.05
N SER A 478 47.94 7.85 40.46
CA SER A 478 48.62 6.84 39.62
C SER A 478 47.72 5.67 39.28
N SER A 479 46.96 5.16 40.25
CA SER A 479 45.97 4.08 40.04
C SER A 479 44.85 4.52 39.07
N THR A 480 44.30 5.72 39.29
CA THR A 480 43.21 6.25 38.41
C THR A 480 43.69 6.44 36.98
N ILE A 481 44.89 6.99 36.76
CA ILE A 481 45.47 7.15 35.42
C ILE A 481 45.68 5.78 34.75
N THR A 482 46.16 4.79 35.51
CA THR A 482 46.30 3.42 34.98
C THR A 482 44.95 2.82 34.55
N GLU A 483 43.90 3.07 35.34
CA GLU A 483 42.53 2.60 35.02
C GLU A 483 41.95 3.32 33.79
N VAL A 484 42.23 4.61 33.61
CA VAL A 484 41.86 5.36 32.40
C VAL A 484 42.60 4.82 31.17
N ILE A 485 43.90 4.52 31.27
CA ILE A 485 44.68 3.93 30.17
C ILE A 485 44.09 2.57 29.77
N ASN A 486 43.82 1.70 30.75
CA ASN A 486 43.21 0.40 30.50
C ASN A 486 41.83 0.49 29.86
N SER A 487 41.03 1.48 30.30
CA SER A 487 39.72 1.75 29.70
C SER A 487 39.84 2.26 28.26
N ALA A 488 40.80 3.15 27.98
CA ALA A 488 41.08 3.64 26.65
C ALA A 488 41.55 2.52 25.70
N ASP A 489 42.38 1.60 26.18
CA ASP A 489 42.81 0.44 25.41
C ASP A 489 41.63 -0.53 25.13
N SER A 490 40.74 -0.71 26.11
CA SER A 490 39.53 -1.51 25.91
C SER A 490 38.61 -0.90 24.87
N ILE A 491 38.41 0.42 24.87
CA ILE A 491 37.64 1.16 23.85
C ILE A 491 38.30 1.01 22.47
N ARG A 492 39.65 1.11 22.39
CA ARG A 492 40.39 0.95 21.13
C ARG A 492 40.18 -0.45 20.55
N ASN A 493 40.28 -1.48 21.40
CA ASN A 493 40.07 -2.86 20.97
C ASN A 493 38.63 -3.10 20.52
N GLY A 494 37.64 -2.60 21.29
CA GLY A 494 36.21 -2.67 20.88
C GLY A 494 35.91 -1.93 19.58
N ALA A 495 36.54 -0.77 19.35
CA ALA A 495 36.40 -0.06 18.08
C ALA A 495 37.01 -0.84 16.89
N GLY A 496 38.15 -1.54 17.16
CA GLY A 496 38.74 -2.45 16.16
C GLY A 496 37.84 -3.62 15.80
N GLU A 497 37.19 -4.24 16.80
CA GLU A 497 36.24 -5.34 16.58
C GLU A 497 34.99 -4.88 15.82
N ILE A 498 34.48 -3.69 16.13
CA ILE A 498 33.34 -3.09 15.40
C ILE A 498 33.73 -2.82 13.94
N SER A 499 34.93 -2.28 13.68
CA SER A 499 35.40 -2.04 12.32
C SER A 499 35.47 -3.35 11.52
N GLN A 500 36.02 -4.39 12.13
CA GLN A 500 36.14 -5.70 11.48
C GLN A 500 34.78 -6.37 11.23
N ALA A 501 33.85 -6.24 12.20
CA ALA A 501 32.47 -6.72 12.03
C ALA A 501 31.71 -5.94 10.94
N SER A 502 31.99 -4.65 10.79
CA SER A 502 31.40 -3.81 9.72
C SER A 502 31.93 -4.20 8.34
N ASP A 503 33.21 -4.51 8.23
CA ASP A 503 33.81 -5.01 6.97
C ASP A 503 33.23 -6.37 6.58
N ASP A 504 33.09 -7.31 7.56
CA ASP A 504 32.43 -8.60 7.32
C ASP A 504 30.98 -8.42 6.87
N LEU A 505 30.23 -7.53 7.54
CA LEU A 505 28.84 -7.21 7.18
C LEU A 505 28.74 -6.64 5.76
N SER A 506 29.67 -5.73 5.38
CA SER A 506 29.72 -5.17 4.02
C SER A 506 29.95 -6.27 2.98
N GLN A 507 30.91 -7.16 3.23
CA GLN A 507 31.22 -8.26 2.33
C GLN A 507 30.05 -9.26 2.19
N ARG A 508 29.36 -9.54 3.30
CA ARG A 508 28.14 -10.37 3.27
C ARG A 508 27.01 -9.71 2.51
N THR A 509 26.84 -8.40 2.65
CA THR A 509 25.82 -7.62 1.93
C THR A 509 26.09 -7.63 0.43
N GLU A 510 27.35 -7.44 0.00
CA GLU A 510 27.72 -7.54 -1.41
C GLU A 510 27.48 -8.95 -1.97
N SER A 511 27.85 -10.00 -1.23
CA SER A 511 27.60 -11.38 -1.61
C SER A 511 26.10 -11.68 -1.72
N GLN A 512 25.30 -11.14 -0.82
CA GLN A 512 23.84 -11.31 -0.83
C GLN A 512 23.20 -10.56 -1.99
N ALA A 513 23.69 -9.36 -2.34
CA ALA A 513 23.25 -8.63 -3.52
C ALA A 513 23.55 -9.41 -4.82
N ALA A 514 24.74 -9.95 -4.96
CA ALA A 514 25.10 -10.80 -6.11
C ALA A 514 24.21 -12.05 -6.21
N THR A 515 23.90 -12.68 -5.07
CA THR A 515 23.00 -13.85 -5.03
C THR A 515 21.56 -13.48 -5.43
N LEU A 516 21.09 -12.31 -5.02
CA LEU A 516 19.78 -11.77 -5.41
C LEU A 516 19.72 -11.48 -6.91
N GLU A 517 20.77 -10.88 -7.49
CA GLU A 517 20.86 -10.68 -8.94
C GLU A 517 20.82 -12.02 -9.71
N GLN A 518 21.55 -13.02 -9.25
CA GLN A 518 21.51 -14.36 -9.87
C GLN A 518 20.12 -15.01 -9.74
N THR A 519 19.45 -14.84 -8.59
CA THR A 519 18.11 -15.36 -8.38
C THR A 519 17.10 -14.67 -9.28
N ALA A 520 17.21 -13.34 -9.45
CA ALA A 520 16.36 -12.58 -10.36
C ALA A 520 16.54 -13.03 -11.82
N ALA A 521 17.78 -13.22 -12.27
CA ALA A 521 18.08 -13.75 -13.60
C ALA A 521 17.52 -15.17 -13.82
N ALA A 522 17.65 -16.05 -12.82
CA ALA A 522 17.08 -17.40 -12.89
C ALA A 522 15.54 -17.40 -12.93
N LEU A 523 14.90 -16.48 -12.21
CA LEU A 523 13.43 -16.29 -12.27
C LEU A 523 12.98 -15.78 -13.64
N GLU A 524 13.73 -14.90 -14.27
CA GLU A 524 13.44 -14.40 -15.62
C GLU A 524 13.58 -15.51 -16.67
N GLU A 525 14.61 -16.36 -16.55
CA GLU A 525 14.79 -17.54 -17.39
C GLU A 525 13.67 -18.58 -17.17
N MET A 526 13.28 -18.80 -15.91
CA MET A 526 12.16 -19.68 -15.56
C MET A 526 10.85 -19.16 -16.12
N THR A 527 10.59 -17.87 -16.03
CA THR A 527 9.39 -17.22 -16.60
C THR A 527 9.32 -17.42 -18.11
N THR A 528 10.46 -17.24 -18.79
CA THR A 528 10.59 -17.47 -20.23
C THR A 528 10.35 -18.95 -20.58
N SER A 529 10.90 -19.87 -19.78
CA SER A 529 10.72 -21.31 -19.97
C SER A 529 9.27 -21.75 -19.77
N VAL A 530 8.59 -21.22 -18.75
CA VAL A 530 7.15 -21.46 -18.50
C VAL A 530 6.30 -20.94 -19.66
N LYS A 531 6.63 -19.75 -20.17
CA LYS A 531 5.95 -19.20 -21.34
C LYS A 531 6.10 -20.09 -22.58
N SER A 532 7.33 -20.52 -22.86
CA SER A 532 7.60 -21.44 -23.99
C SER A 532 6.91 -22.79 -23.82
N ALA A 533 6.87 -23.33 -22.60
CA ALA A 533 6.13 -24.57 -22.31
C ALA A 533 4.60 -24.40 -22.53
N SER A 534 4.06 -23.24 -22.15
CA SER A 534 2.65 -22.91 -22.39
C SER A 534 2.33 -22.79 -23.90
N GLU A 535 3.21 -22.16 -24.67
CA GLU A 535 3.08 -22.07 -26.13
C GLU A 535 3.20 -23.45 -26.78
N GLY A 536 4.14 -24.28 -26.29
CA GLY A 536 4.27 -25.68 -26.73
C GLY A 536 3.01 -26.50 -26.43
N ALA A 537 2.42 -26.36 -25.26
CA ALA A 537 1.18 -27.05 -24.90
C ALA A 537 0.01 -26.67 -25.81
N ARG A 538 -0.13 -25.38 -26.15
CA ARG A 538 -1.13 -24.91 -27.11
C ARG A 538 -0.91 -25.46 -28.52
N SER A 539 0.34 -25.58 -28.95
CA SER A 539 0.67 -26.20 -30.24
C SER A 539 0.29 -27.67 -30.28
N VAL A 540 0.54 -28.41 -29.19
CA VAL A 540 0.13 -29.82 -29.05
C VAL A 540 -1.41 -29.92 -29.08
N GLU A 541 -2.13 -29.04 -28.39
CA GLU A 541 -3.59 -29.00 -28.41
C GLU A 541 -4.11 -28.78 -29.85
N GLY A 542 -3.49 -27.87 -30.62
CA GLY A 542 -3.80 -27.68 -32.04
C GLY A 542 -3.62 -28.94 -32.87
N ILE A 543 -2.47 -29.63 -32.70
CA ILE A 543 -2.18 -30.88 -33.43
C ILE A 543 -3.15 -32.00 -33.05
N VAL A 544 -3.54 -32.10 -31.77
CA VAL A 544 -4.52 -33.10 -31.32
C VAL A 544 -5.89 -32.85 -31.90
N ASN A 545 -6.32 -31.56 -31.98
CA ASN A 545 -7.60 -31.18 -32.59
C ASN A 545 -7.61 -31.47 -34.11
N GLU A 546 -6.49 -31.19 -34.79
CA GLU A 546 -6.36 -31.51 -36.21
C GLU A 546 -6.41 -33.04 -36.47
N ALA A 547 -5.68 -33.80 -35.67
CA ALA A 547 -5.70 -35.29 -35.77
C ALA A 547 -7.10 -35.86 -35.46
N LYS A 548 -7.83 -35.28 -34.52
CA LYS A 548 -9.23 -35.63 -34.22
C LYS A 548 -10.13 -35.36 -35.42
N SER A 549 -10.01 -34.18 -36.03
CA SER A 549 -10.79 -33.83 -37.21
C SER A 549 -10.51 -34.74 -38.39
N GLU A 550 -9.26 -35.11 -38.61
CA GLU A 550 -8.84 -36.03 -39.67
C GLU A 550 -9.32 -37.48 -39.43
N ALA A 551 -9.34 -37.91 -38.17
CA ALA A 551 -9.91 -39.19 -37.77
C ALA A 551 -11.45 -39.23 -38.00
N GLU A 552 -12.17 -38.18 -37.69
CA GLU A 552 -13.62 -38.02 -37.92
C GLU A 552 -13.94 -38.02 -39.43
N ALA A 553 -13.14 -37.30 -40.23
CA ALA A 553 -13.27 -37.30 -41.68
C ALA A 553 -13.02 -38.70 -42.27
N SER A 554 -11.98 -39.38 -41.80
CA SER A 554 -11.67 -40.77 -42.20
C SER A 554 -12.80 -41.73 -41.81
N GLY A 555 -13.38 -41.57 -40.61
CA GLY A 555 -14.56 -42.35 -40.20
C GLY A 555 -15.77 -42.16 -41.15
N THR A 556 -16.00 -40.93 -41.61
CA THR A 556 -17.06 -40.62 -42.60
C THR A 556 -16.79 -41.31 -43.95
N VAL A 557 -15.55 -41.30 -44.44
CA VAL A 557 -15.17 -41.98 -45.67
C VAL A 557 -15.36 -43.52 -45.54
N VAL A 558 -14.98 -44.09 -44.41
CA VAL A 558 -15.21 -45.54 -44.15
C VAL A 558 -16.71 -45.87 -44.11
N GLN A 559 -17.52 -45.00 -43.47
CA GLN A 559 -18.98 -45.19 -43.41
C GLN A 559 -19.61 -45.12 -44.81
N ASN A 560 -19.18 -44.21 -45.69
CA ASN A 560 -19.63 -44.11 -47.05
C ASN A 560 -19.20 -45.33 -47.89
N ALA A 561 -17.98 -45.84 -47.67
CA ALA A 561 -17.50 -47.05 -48.32
C ALA A 561 -18.32 -48.29 -47.91
N VAL A 562 -18.66 -48.43 -46.61
CA VAL A 562 -19.53 -49.49 -46.12
C VAL A 562 -20.94 -49.40 -46.74
N SER A 563 -21.48 -48.20 -46.84
CA SER A 563 -22.78 -48.00 -47.50
C SER A 563 -22.77 -48.36 -48.97
N ALA A 564 -21.70 -47.99 -49.72
CA ALA A 564 -21.53 -48.37 -51.11
C ALA A 564 -21.36 -49.88 -51.30
N MET A 565 -20.64 -50.54 -50.40
CA MET A 565 -20.52 -52.00 -50.40
C MET A 565 -21.84 -52.70 -50.13
N THR A 566 -22.66 -52.17 -49.23
CA THR A 566 -24.02 -52.67 -48.98
C THR A 566 -24.90 -52.52 -50.22
N GLU A 567 -24.84 -51.40 -50.94
CA GLU A 567 -25.55 -51.23 -52.22
C GLU A 567 -25.09 -52.18 -53.30
N ILE A 568 -23.78 -52.47 -53.38
CA ILE A 568 -23.20 -53.46 -54.27
C ILE A 568 -23.72 -54.85 -53.94
N GLU A 569 -23.72 -55.21 -52.61
CA GLU A 569 -24.24 -56.49 -52.14
C GLU A 569 -25.72 -56.68 -52.50
N ASP A 570 -26.56 -55.64 -52.27
CA ASP A 570 -27.95 -55.68 -52.62
C ASP A 570 -28.19 -55.76 -54.19
N SER A 571 -27.36 -55.06 -54.96
CA SER A 571 -27.38 -55.18 -56.44
C SER A 571 -26.95 -56.59 -56.88
N ALA A 572 -25.92 -57.16 -56.30
CA ALA A 572 -25.49 -58.53 -56.61
C ALA A 572 -26.53 -59.57 -56.18
N ARG A 573 -27.23 -59.33 -55.07
CA ARG A 573 -28.33 -60.19 -54.62
C ARG A 573 -29.53 -60.11 -55.57
N HIS A 574 -29.82 -58.93 -56.10
CA HIS A 574 -30.84 -58.75 -57.16
C HIS A 574 -30.49 -59.46 -58.46
N ILE A 575 -29.23 -59.37 -58.93
CA ILE A 575 -28.75 -60.07 -60.16
C ILE A 575 -28.80 -61.61 -59.96
N SER A 576 -28.58 -62.14 -58.78
CA SER A 576 -28.64 -63.59 -58.53
C SER A 576 -30.06 -64.14 -58.43
N GLN A 577 -31.10 -63.27 -58.43
CA GLN A 577 -32.49 -63.64 -58.44
C GLN A 577 -33.13 -63.59 -59.83
N ILE A 578 -32.41 -63.09 -60.89
CA ILE A 578 -32.75 -63.17 -62.31
C ILE A 578 -32.10 -64.41 -62.92
#